data_7e78f3d761d75497c7af492e330c07e9
#
_entry.id   7e78f3d761d75497c7af492e330c07e9
#
_cell.length_a   1.000
_cell.length_b   1.000
_cell.length_c   1.000
_cell.angle_alpha   90.00
_cell.angle_beta   90.00
_cell.angle_gamma   90.00
#
_symmetry.space_group_name_H-M   'P 1'
#
loop_
_entity.id
_entity.type
_entity.pdbx_description
1 polymer ?
#
loop_
_entity_poly.entity_id
_entity_poly.type
_entity_poly.pdbx_seq_one_letter_code
_entity_poly.pdbx_strand_id
1 'polypeptide(L)'
;MSDLTSASAVALARMLAAGEVSSEEVTRAHLDRIEALNNRVNAFVSVMRDEVLAAARRADEERRRGEVRGPLHGMPVSVKESLEVAGQASTLGVASRKDILATRDAGIVQVLREAGAVILGRTNVAQLLLFHESRNPLFGQTLNPWSPDHSPGGSSGGEAAAIAAGMSPLGIGTDIGGSIRVPAHFTGTAGLKPTLDRWINAGSVGALMGQEAVRGQVGPMARTAKDLAFFMGALDTRRMSALDPRVPPLPMDDPARVDVSKLRVGFAVDDGLIPPSNAVARGVAHALEALRGRVAAVFPFRAPGVPDAIYAYFAALSADGGEAARAILEGSDIDPALKSLYTMASLPEAVRKTAARGLGIVGEARLRRLVEVTGKKTVAELWRLTHELRKTRAALIEAMDAAAVDVILCPPFATPALPHTLSRDFALAASSSIFWNITQLPAGVVPVTRVRASETERERPRDRLEKQVAEIDRQSAGLPVGVQVVGRPWAEGVVLAVMTAIEDALTGEYDQPVTPYVAV
;
A
#
# COMPACT_ATOMS: atom_id res chain seq x y z
N MET A 1 20.30 -0.07 -27.07
CA MET A 1 19.81 -1.00 -26.02
C MET A 1 18.55 -0.39 -25.46
N SER A 2 17.45 -1.14 -25.34
CA SER A 2 16.25 -0.68 -24.66
C SER A 2 16.61 -0.34 -23.21
N ASP A 3 16.07 0.74 -22.68
CA ASP A 3 16.28 1.15 -21.28
C ASP A 3 15.72 0.07 -20.35
N LEU A 4 16.61 -0.69 -19.69
CA LEU A 4 16.25 -1.80 -18.80
C LEU A 4 15.41 -1.32 -17.61
N THR A 5 15.53 -0.06 -17.20
CA THR A 5 14.79 0.49 -16.08
C THR A 5 13.34 0.84 -16.43
N SER A 6 13.02 0.94 -17.73
CA SER A 6 11.67 1.14 -18.24
C SER A 6 10.94 -0.17 -18.57
N ALA A 7 11.67 -1.30 -18.68
CA ALA A 7 11.09 -2.60 -18.96
C ALA A 7 10.19 -3.09 -17.81
N SER A 8 9.11 -3.83 -18.13
CA SER A 8 8.28 -4.50 -17.11
C SER A 8 9.05 -5.64 -16.45
N ALA A 9 8.68 -6.02 -15.23
CA ALA A 9 9.30 -7.15 -14.54
C ALA A 9 9.12 -8.47 -15.32
N VAL A 10 7.97 -8.64 -15.97
CA VAL A 10 7.71 -9.78 -16.86
C VAL A 10 8.69 -9.79 -18.03
N ALA A 11 8.93 -8.64 -18.66
CA ALA A 11 9.90 -8.53 -19.77
C ALA A 11 11.32 -8.81 -19.29
N LEU A 12 11.75 -8.23 -18.17
CA LEU A 12 13.06 -8.49 -17.57
C LEU A 12 13.25 -9.97 -17.23
N ALA A 13 12.24 -10.63 -16.65
CA ALA A 13 12.31 -12.05 -16.33
C ALA A 13 12.49 -12.92 -17.60
N ARG A 14 11.79 -12.58 -18.68
CA ARG A 14 11.96 -13.24 -20.00
C ARG A 14 13.37 -13.04 -20.55
N MET A 15 13.88 -11.80 -20.53
CA MET A 15 15.23 -11.48 -21.03
C MET A 15 16.33 -12.20 -20.23
N LEU A 16 16.19 -12.23 -18.89
CA LEU A 16 17.08 -12.98 -18.01
C LEU A 16 17.03 -14.48 -18.30
N ALA A 17 15.84 -15.05 -18.48
CA ALA A 17 15.66 -16.47 -18.78
C ALA A 17 16.25 -16.87 -20.14
N ALA A 18 16.13 -15.99 -21.13
CA ALA A 18 16.68 -16.20 -22.48
C ALA A 18 18.20 -15.92 -22.57
N GLY A 19 18.82 -15.36 -21.52
CA GLY A 19 20.22 -14.93 -21.55
C GLY A 19 20.46 -13.71 -22.46
N GLU A 20 19.40 -12.95 -22.78
CA GLU A 20 19.49 -11.70 -23.56
C GLU A 20 20.18 -10.60 -22.74
N VAL A 21 20.04 -10.66 -21.40
CA VAL A 21 20.72 -9.81 -20.42
C VAL A 21 21.16 -10.63 -19.22
N SER A 22 22.22 -10.20 -18.54
CA SER A 22 22.65 -10.76 -17.28
C SER A 22 21.95 -10.09 -16.09
N SER A 23 21.93 -10.78 -14.95
CA SER A 23 21.46 -10.21 -13.68
C SER A 23 22.30 -8.99 -13.30
N GLU A 24 23.63 -9.03 -13.52
CA GLU A 24 24.52 -7.90 -13.25
C GLU A 24 24.13 -6.68 -14.10
N GLU A 25 23.85 -6.82 -15.40
CA GLU A 25 23.46 -5.71 -16.27
C GLU A 25 22.13 -5.08 -15.83
N VAL A 26 21.10 -5.89 -15.55
CA VAL A 26 19.80 -5.40 -15.07
C VAL A 26 19.96 -4.70 -13.72
N THR A 27 20.69 -5.31 -12.79
CA THR A 27 20.90 -4.76 -11.45
C THR A 27 21.70 -3.45 -11.51
N ARG A 28 22.76 -3.39 -12.32
CA ARG A 28 23.58 -2.19 -12.51
C ARG A 28 22.73 -1.03 -13.06
N ALA A 29 21.91 -1.29 -14.08
CA ALA A 29 21.03 -0.26 -14.64
C ALA A 29 20.11 0.36 -13.58
N HIS A 30 19.52 -0.45 -12.68
CA HIS A 30 18.68 0.06 -11.61
C HIS A 30 19.50 0.78 -10.52
N LEU A 31 20.69 0.30 -10.16
CA LEU A 31 21.59 0.98 -9.22
C LEU A 31 22.06 2.33 -9.74
N ASP A 32 22.39 2.43 -11.02
CA ASP A 32 22.77 3.70 -11.67
C ASP A 32 21.56 4.68 -11.72
N ARG A 33 20.35 4.16 -11.94
CA ARG A 33 19.12 4.94 -11.85
C ARG A 33 18.83 5.43 -10.43
N ILE A 34 19.08 4.60 -9.41
CA ILE A 34 18.99 5.01 -7.98
C ILE A 34 19.99 6.12 -7.71
N GLU A 35 21.26 5.99 -8.10
CA GLU A 35 22.30 6.98 -7.90
C GLU A 35 21.95 8.34 -8.55
N ALA A 36 21.40 8.31 -9.77
CA ALA A 36 21.01 9.51 -10.50
C ALA A 36 19.80 10.25 -9.89
N LEU A 37 18.84 9.55 -9.28
CA LEU A 37 17.56 10.14 -8.89
C LEU A 37 17.30 10.19 -7.39
N ASN A 38 17.97 9.36 -6.58
CA ASN A 38 17.60 9.24 -5.16
C ASN A 38 17.87 10.50 -4.35
N ASN A 39 18.83 11.32 -4.74
CA ASN A 39 19.08 12.64 -4.13
C ASN A 39 17.91 13.62 -4.32
N ARG A 40 17.05 13.40 -5.32
CA ARG A 40 15.87 14.22 -5.63
C ARG A 40 14.57 13.61 -5.13
N VAL A 41 14.45 12.28 -5.16
CA VAL A 41 13.21 11.56 -4.79
C VAL A 41 13.26 11.11 -3.35
N ASN A 42 14.44 10.78 -2.82
CA ASN A 42 14.65 10.21 -1.48
C ASN A 42 13.79 8.96 -1.21
N ALA A 43 13.77 8.06 -2.19
CA ALA A 43 13.01 6.81 -2.11
C ALA A 43 13.76 5.72 -1.35
N PHE A 44 15.09 5.59 -1.57
CA PHE A 44 15.95 4.62 -0.89
C PHE A 44 16.67 5.26 0.31
N VAL A 45 16.71 4.53 1.41
CA VAL A 45 17.44 4.92 2.64
C VAL A 45 18.68 4.07 2.89
N SER A 46 18.81 2.92 2.23
CA SER A 46 19.97 2.05 2.29
C SER A 46 20.15 1.30 0.98
N VAL A 47 21.34 1.40 0.39
CA VAL A 47 21.77 0.66 -0.80
C VAL A 47 23.21 0.22 -0.61
N MET A 48 23.45 -1.09 -0.57
CA MET A 48 24.79 -1.69 -0.40
C MET A 48 25.31 -2.12 -1.78
N ARG A 49 25.68 -1.14 -2.62
CA ARG A 49 25.98 -1.32 -4.05
C ARG A 49 26.86 -2.53 -4.36
N ASP A 50 27.97 -2.69 -3.65
CA ASP A 50 28.93 -3.78 -3.93
C ASP A 50 28.35 -5.16 -3.57
N GLU A 51 27.63 -5.28 -2.47
CA GLU A 51 26.94 -6.50 -2.06
C GLU A 51 25.83 -6.89 -3.03
N VAL A 52 25.08 -5.92 -3.51
CA VAL A 52 23.99 -6.08 -4.49
C VAL A 52 24.56 -6.59 -5.82
N LEU A 53 25.63 -5.97 -6.33
CA LEU A 53 26.31 -6.44 -7.54
C LEU A 53 26.93 -7.82 -7.36
N ALA A 54 27.53 -8.11 -6.19
CA ALA A 54 28.02 -9.45 -5.89
C ALA A 54 26.91 -10.51 -5.89
N ALA A 55 25.71 -10.16 -5.38
CA ALA A 55 24.56 -11.05 -5.43
C ALA A 55 24.09 -11.30 -6.88
N ALA A 56 24.05 -10.26 -7.71
CA ALA A 56 23.71 -10.37 -9.12
C ALA A 56 24.67 -11.27 -9.90
N ARG A 57 26.00 -11.09 -9.69
CA ARG A 57 27.02 -11.96 -10.30
C ARG A 57 26.88 -13.41 -9.87
N ARG A 58 26.58 -13.67 -8.60
CA ARG A 58 26.31 -15.05 -8.13
C ARG A 58 25.11 -15.65 -8.86
N ALA A 59 24.03 -14.89 -9.07
CA ALA A 59 22.87 -15.36 -9.83
C ALA A 59 23.24 -15.70 -11.29
N ASP A 60 24.11 -14.90 -11.93
CA ASP A 60 24.60 -15.18 -13.28
C ASP A 60 25.49 -16.44 -13.31
N GLU A 61 26.32 -16.66 -12.28
CA GLU A 61 27.13 -17.87 -12.14
C GLU A 61 26.27 -19.13 -11.94
N GLU A 62 25.27 -19.05 -11.06
CA GLU A 62 24.29 -20.12 -10.84
C GLU A 62 23.55 -20.47 -12.14
N ARG A 63 23.09 -19.46 -12.89
CA ARG A 63 22.43 -19.65 -14.18
C ARG A 63 23.34 -20.36 -15.19
N ARG A 64 24.62 -19.97 -15.28
CA ARG A 64 25.59 -20.64 -16.18
C ARG A 64 25.83 -22.11 -15.81
N ARG A 65 25.64 -22.48 -14.53
CA ARG A 65 25.69 -23.87 -14.06
C ARG A 65 24.37 -24.64 -14.19
N GLY A 66 23.31 -23.97 -14.66
CA GLY A 66 21.97 -24.55 -14.75
C GLY A 66 21.20 -24.56 -13.41
N GLU A 67 21.69 -23.87 -12.37
CA GLU A 67 21.12 -23.80 -11.02
C GLU A 67 20.11 -22.67 -10.88
N VAL A 68 19.11 -22.59 -11.77
CA VAL A 68 18.08 -21.55 -11.74
C VAL A 68 17.05 -21.85 -10.67
N ARG A 69 16.85 -20.90 -9.73
CA ARG A 69 16.00 -21.08 -8.54
C ARG A 69 14.51 -20.79 -8.78
N GLY A 70 14.15 -20.21 -9.91
CA GLY A 70 12.76 -19.88 -10.29
C GLY A 70 12.66 -18.61 -11.13
N PRO A 71 11.43 -18.10 -11.33
CA PRO A 71 11.19 -16.96 -12.22
C PRO A 71 11.85 -15.64 -11.76
N LEU A 72 12.12 -15.50 -10.44
CA LEU A 72 12.79 -14.32 -9.85
C LEU A 72 14.31 -14.43 -9.81
N HIS A 73 14.89 -15.51 -10.33
CA HIS A 73 16.34 -15.71 -10.27
C HIS A 73 17.10 -14.63 -11.04
N GLY A 74 17.85 -13.81 -10.28
CA GLY A 74 18.59 -12.65 -10.80
C GLY A 74 17.77 -11.37 -10.93
N MET A 75 16.48 -11.37 -10.55
CA MET A 75 15.59 -10.20 -10.62
C MET A 75 15.86 -9.24 -9.46
N PRO A 76 16.11 -7.94 -9.72
CA PRO A 76 16.23 -6.94 -8.66
C PRO A 76 14.87 -6.65 -8.01
N VAL A 77 14.85 -6.52 -6.67
CA VAL A 77 13.66 -6.24 -5.87
C VAL A 77 14.03 -5.26 -4.74
N SER A 78 13.24 -4.21 -4.54
CA SER A 78 13.35 -3.32 -3.39
C SER A 78 12.49 -3.80 -2.20
N VAL A 79 12.86 -3.38 -0.99
CA VAL A 79 12.22 -3.83 0.25
C VAL A 79 11.95 -2.65 1.14
N LYS A 80 10.73 -2.54 1.67
CA LYS A 80 10.35 -1.51 2.64
C LYS A 80 11.24 -1.58 3.88
N GLU A 81 11.66 -0.43 4.40
CA GLU A 81 12.59 -0.32 5.54
C GLU A 81 12.08 -1.03 6.80
N SER A 82 10.78 -1.19 6.98
CA SER A 82 10.18 -1.89 8.11
C SER A 82 10.30 -3.43 8.07
N LEU A 83 10.82 -4.00 6.98
CA LEU A 83 11.09 -5.45 6.88
C LEU A 83 12.55 -5.71 7.27
N GLU A 84 12.78 -6.65 8.17
CA GLU A 84 14.13 -6.99 8.62
C GLU A 84 14.98 -7.56 7.47
N VAL A 85 16.17 -7.00 7.32
CA VAL A 85 17.25 -7.51 6.48
C VAL A 85 18.45 -7.73 7.37
N ALA A 86 18.99 -8.93 7.41
CA ALA A 86 20.10 -9.31 8.28
C ALA A 86 21.27 -8.31 8.15
N GLY A 87 21.81 -7.88 9.29
CA GLY A 87 22.87 -6.88 9.37
C GLY A 87 22.45 -5.43 9.19
N GLN A 88 21.17 -5.14 8.95
CA GLN A 88 20.63 -3.77 8.79
C GLN A 88 19.59 -3.44 9.88
N ALA A 89 19.47 -2.16 10.25
CA ALA A 89 18.50 -1.72 11.25
C ALA A 89 17.13 -1.47 10.61
N SER A 90 16.04 -1.96 11.21
CA SER A 90 14.67 -1.53 10.91
C SER A 90 14.28 -0.44 11.90
N THR A 91 14.50 0.80 11.46
CA THR A 91 14.40 1.98 12.33
C THR A 91 12.99 2.51 12.49
N LEU A 92 12.10 2.25 11.52
CA LEU A 92 10.78 2.89 11.42
C LEU A 92 10.88 4.44 11.40
N GLY A 93 11.99 4.99 10.90
CA GLY A 93 12.26 6.42 10.91
C GLY A 93 12.55 7.01 12.29
N VAL A 94 13.00 6.19 13.25
CA VAL A 94 13.28 6.56 14.65
C VAL A 94 14.77 6.43 14.93
N ALA A 95 15.41 7.54 15.35
CA ALA A 95 16.87 7.62 15.49
C ALA A 95 17.42 6.66 16.57
N SER A 96 16.73 6.44 17.69
CA SER A 96 17.15 5.53 18.75
C SER A 96 17.25 4.06 18.29
N ARG A 97 16.68 3.70 17.15
CA ARG A 97 16.70 2.34 16.60
C ARG A 97 17.80 2.09 15.56
N LYS A 98 18.58 3.11 15.17
CA LYS A 98 19.57 3.03 14.07
C LYS A 98 20.66 1.96 14.29
N ASP A 99 20.96 1.65 15.54
CA ASP A 99 22.02 0.70 15.93
C ASP A 99 21.45 -0.69 16.30
N ILE A 100 20.12 -0.89 16.18
CA ILE A 100 19.47 -2.18 16.44
C ILE A 100 19.44 -2.97 15.13
N LEU A 101 20.51 -3.73 14.88
CA LEU A 101 20.64 -4.52 13.66
C LEU A 101 19.82 -5.81 13.73
N ALA A 102 19.11 -6.13 12.67
CA ALA A 102 18.41 -7.40 12.54
C ALA A 102 19.42 -8.55 12.46
N THR A 103 19.18 -9.61 13.22
CA THR A 103 20.03 -10.81 13.25
C THR A 103 19.68 -11.81 12.14
N ARG A 104 18.53 -11.64 11.49
CA ARG A 104 18.02 -12.50 10.42
C ARG A 104 17.17 -11.69 9.46
N ASP A 105 16.97 -12.21 8.25
CA ASP A 105 16.02 -11.67 7.29
C ASP A 105 14.56 -11.88 7.76
N ALA A 106 13.67 -10.95 7.43
CA ALA A 106 12.24 -11.19 7.49
C ALA A 106 11.87 -12.39 6.60
N GLY A 107 10.85 -13.14 6.98
CA GLY A 107 10.47 -14.34 6.24
C GLY A 107 10.25 -14.12 4.75
N ILE A 108 9.66 -12.99 4.36
CA ILE A 108 9.49 -12.65 2.94
C ILE A 108 10.84 -12.37 2.25
N VAL A 109 11.78 -11.71 2.92
CA VAL A 109 13.13 -11.45 2.38
C VAL A 109 13.90 -12.76 2.19
N GLN A 110 13.77 -13.68 3.16
CA GLN A 110 14.35 -15.01 3.05
C GLN A 110 13.80 -15.77 1.83
N VAL A 111 12.48 -15.79 1.64
CA VAL A 111 11.84 -16.46 0.50
C VAL A 111 12.25 -15.82 -0.83
N LEU A 112 12.38 -14.49 -0.89
CA LEU A 112 12.92 -13.78 -2.07
C LEU A 112 14.34 -14.23 -2.43
N ARG A 113 15.25 -14.28 -1.43
CA ARG A 113 16.64 -14.74 -1.65
C ARG A 113 16.70 -16.22 -2.07
N GLU A 114 15.85 -17.06 -1.48
CA GLU A 114 15.73 -18.48 -1.87
C GLU A 114 15.21 -18.64 -3.30
N ALA A 115 14.31 -17.74 -3.77
CA ALA A 115 13.88 -17.66 -5.16
C ALA A 115 14.92 -17.05 -6.12
N GLY A 116 16.08 -16.63 -5.59
CA GLY A 116 17.18 -16.07 -6.37
C GLY A 116 17.05 -14.58 -6.69
N ALA A 117 16.12 -13.85 -6.07
CA ALA A 117 15.98 -12.41 -6.22
C ALA A 117 17.18 -11.65 -5.64
N VAL A 118 17.53 -10.52 -6.27
CA VAL A 118 18.60 -9.61 -5.83
C VAL A 118 17.97 -8.44 -5.08
N ILE A 119 18.23 -8.33 -3.78
CA ILE A 119 17.70 -7.23 -2.96
C ILE A 119 18.50 -5.95 -3.24
N LEU A 120 17.86 -4.97 -3.91
CA LEU A 120 18.48 -3.69 -4.30
C LEU A 120 18.83 -2.79 -3.11
N GLY A 121 17.95 -2.77 -2.12
CA GLY A 121 18.08 -1.87 -0.99
C GLY A 121 16.74 -1.68 -0.27
N ARG A 122 16.74 -0.75 0.67
CA ARG A 122 15.58 -0.50 1.54
C ARG A 122 15.02 0.90 1.32
N THR A 123 13.70 1.00 1.30
CA THR A 123 12.99 2.23 0.91
C THR A 123 12.38 2.96 2.11
N ASN A 124 12.26 4.28 1.99
CA ASN A 124 11.80 5.18 3.03
C ASN A 124 10.33 4.91 3.45
N VAL A 125 10.01 5.27 4.69
CA VAL A 125 8.73 5.00 5.33
C VAL A 125 8.20 6.21 6.11
N ALA A 126 6.91 6.19 6.45
CA ALA A 126 6.34 7.06 7.48
C ALA A 126 6.94 6.70 8.85
N GLN A 127 7.19 7.68 9.72
CA GLN A 127 7.62 7.39 11.09
C GLN A 127 6.59 6.50 11.80
N LEU A 128 7.06 5.39 12.38
CA LEU A 128 6.24 4.34 13.00
C LEU A 128 5.16 3.73 12.08
N LEU A 129 5.16 4.00 10.79
CA LEU A 129 4.20 3.53 9.78
C LEU A 129 2.73 4.00 10.01
N LEU A 130 2.51 5.08 10.77
CA LEU A 130 1.18 5.46 11.30
C LEU A 130 0.45 6.56 10.50
N PHE A 131 0.99 7.03 9.36
CA PHE A 131 0.35 8.04 8.52
C PHE A 131 0.67 7.85 7.03
N HIS A 132 -0.08 8.53 6.15
CA HIS A 132 -0.04 8.33 4.71
C HIS A 132 0.93 9.30 3.99
N GLU A 133 2.11 9.50 4.56
CA GLU A 133 3.24 10.17 3.93
C GLU A 133 4.53 9.43 4.32
N SER A 134 5.44 9.20 3.35
CA SER A 134 6.74 8.57 3.64
C SER A 134 7.77 9.64 3.98
N ARG A 135 7.74 10.06 5.24
CA ARG A 135 8.71 10.98 5.83
C ARG A 135 8.93 10.67 7.30
N ASN A 136 10.11 11.02 7.78
CA ASN A 136 10.50 10.87 9.17
C ASN A 136 11.72 11.75 9.49
N PRO A 137 12.01 12.06 10.77
CA PRO A 137 13.17 12.87 11.15
C PRO A 137 14.53 12.27 10.81
N LEU A 138 14.62 10.93 10.66
CA LEU A 138 15.90 10.24 10.43
C LEU A 138 16.36 10.32 8.97
N PHE A 139 15.46 10.07 8.02
CA PHE A 139 15.76 9.98 6.59
C PHE A 139 15.17 11.12 5.76
N GLY A 140 14.36 11.98 6.37
CA GLY A 140 13.65 13.04 5.66
C GLY A 140 12.44 12.55 4.88
N GLN A 141 12.06 13.31 3.88
CA GLN A 141 10.82 13.18 3.12
C GLN A 141 11.07 12.58 1.74
N THR A 142 10.28 11.59 1.35
CA THR A 142 10.23 11.09 -0.02
C THR A 142 9.30 11.97 -0.86
N LEU A 143 9.73 12.36 -2.05
CA LEU A 143 8.95 13.17 -2.98
C LEU A 143 8.19 12.27 -3.98
N ASN A 144 7.02 12.74 -4.42
CA ASN A 144 6.26 12.06 -5.46
C ASN A 144 6.91 12.31 -6.83
N PRO A 145 7.25 11.27 -7.61
CA PRO A 145 7.84 11.44 -8.94
C PRO A 145 6.97 12.22 -9.95
N TRP A 146 5.65 12.32 -9.73
CA TRP A 146 4.74 13.11 -10.56
C TRP A 146 4.74 14.60 -10.21
N SER A 147 4.96 14.92 -8.94
CA SER A 147 5.00 16.29 -8.45
C SER A 147 5.77 16.36 -7.13
N PRO A 148 6.90 17.07 -7.05
CA PRO A 148 7.70 17.14 -5.82
C PRO A 148 6.97 17.83 -4.66
N ASP A 149 5.92 18.59 -4.93
CA ASP A 149 5.12 19.26 -3.90
C ASP A 149 4.12 18.32 -3.22
N HIS A 150 3.99 17.08 -3.74
CA HIS A 150 3.05 16.10 -3.25
C HIS A 150 3.74 14.88 -2.63
N SER A 151 3.05 14.26 -1.69
CA SER A 151 3.47 13.01 -1.05
C SER A 151 3.30 11.82 -2.03
N PRO A 152 4.23 10.86 -2.04
CA PRO A 152 4.04 9.59 -2.73
C PRO A 152 3.09 8.65 -1.96
N GLY A 153 2.47 9.13 -0.88
CA GLY A 153 1.71 8.31 0.07
C GLY A 153 2.58 7.65 1.13
N GLY A 154 1.94 6.81 1.92
CA GLY A 154 2.57 6.10 3.03
C GLY A 154 1.68 4.94 3.53
N SER A 155 2.29 4.07 4.31
CA SER A 155 3.67 4.15 4.80
C SER A 155 4.71 3.51 3.86
N SER A 156 4.33 2.90 2.71
CA SER A 156 5.25 2.34 1.71
C SER A 156 5.49 3.29 0.53
N GLY A 157 5.52 4.61 0.78
CA GLY A 157 5.69 5.60 -0.30
C GLY A 157 7.09 5.60 -0.91
N GLY A 158 8.13 5.22 -0.16
CA GLY A 158 9.45 5.00 -0.72
C GLY A 158 9.45 3.90 -1.79
N GLU A 159 8.75 2.77 -1.55
CA GLU A 159 8.57 1.70 -2.55
C GLU A 159 7.84 2.22 -3.81
N ALA A 160 6.69 2.87 -3.59
CA ALA A 160 5.89 3.38 -4.69
C ALA A 160 6.65 4.42 -5.54
N ALA A 161 7.38 5.34 -4.89
CA ALA A 161 8.20 6.33 -5.57
C ALA A 161 9.37 5.69 -6.33
N ALA A 162 10.03 4.67 -5.74
CA ALA A 162 11.11 3.94 -6.40
C ALA A 162 10.63 3.24 -7.67
N ILE A 163 9.49 2.56 -7.61
CA ILE A 163 8.87 1.87 -8.74
C ILE A 163 8.42 2.87 -9.81
N ALA A 164 7.72 3.94 -9.42
CA ALA A 164 7.26 4.98 -10.33
C ALA A 164 8.41 5.67 -11.06
N ALA A 165 9.55 5.90 -10.39
CA ALA A 165 10.74 6.51 -10.98
C ALA A 165 11.64 5.52 -11.76
N GLY A 166 11.27 4.24 -11.87
CA GLY A 166 12.07 3.21 -12.53
C GLY A 166 13.33 2.79 -11.79
N MET A 167 13.44 3.10 -10.49
CA MET A 167 14.58 2.68 -9.65
C MET A 167 14.49 1.21 -9.23
N SER A 168 13.29 0.62 -9.23
CA SER A 168 13.07 -0.80 -8.96
C SER A 168 11.93 -1.32 -9.83
N PRO A 169 12.03 -2.53 -10.41
CA PRO A 169 10.94 -3.12 -11.18
C PRO A 169 9.87 -3.74 -10.28
N LEU A 170 10.24 -4.23 -9.11
CA LEU A 170 9.41 -4.89 -8.12
C LEU A 170 9.76 -4.42 -6.70
N GLY A 171 8.79 -4.40 -5.82
CA GLY A 171 8.98 -4.01 -4.43
C GLY A 171 8.06 -4.72 -3.45
N ILE A 172 8.45 -4.74 -2.19
CA ILE A 172 7.67 -5.31 -1.08
C ILE A 172 7.29 -4.20 -0.10
N GLY A 173 5.98 -4.02 0.07
CA GLY A 173 5.38 -3.12 1.06
C GLY A 173 4.68 -3.86 2.20
N THR A 174 4.10 -3.08 3.12
CA THR A 174 3.22 -3.57 4.20
C THR A 174 1.98 -2.69 4.31
N ASP A 175 0.82 -3.26 4.65
CA ASP A 175 -0.46 -2.55 4.63
C ASP A 175 -1.33 -2.96 5.83
N ILE A 176 -1.59 -2.02 6.73
CA ILE A 176 -2.51 -2.16 7.87
C ILE A 176 -3.72 -1.21 7.76
N GLY A 177 -3.63 -0.20 6.90
CA GLY A 177 -4.65 0.82 6.70
C GLY A 177 -4.55 1.50 5.34
N GLY A 178 -4.10 0.79 4.29
CA GLY A 178 -3.90 1.34 2.95
C GLY A 178 -2.44 1.55 2.57
N SER A 179 -1.48 1.14 3.40
CA SER A 179 -0.06 1.51 3.23
C SER A 179 0.68 0.91 2.01
N ILE A 180 0.06 0.04 1.22
CA ILE A 180 0.48 -0.36 -0.14
C ILE A 180 -0.40 0.39 -1.16
N ARG A 181 -1.70 0.39 -0.94
CA ARG A 181 -2.72 0.82 -1.90
C ARG A 181 -2.79 2.33 -2.06
N VAL A 182 -2.66 3.08 -0.97
CA VAL A 182 -2.60 4.56 -1.02
C VAL A 182 -1.37 5.04 -1.77
N PRO A 183 -0.14 4.56 -1.48
CA PRO A 183 1.03 4.90 -2.29
C PRO A 183 0.90 4.51 -3.77
N ALA A 184 0.37 3.33 -4.07
CA ALA A 184 0.13 2.92 -5.45
C ALA A 184 -0.81 3.89 -6.18
N HIS A 185 -1.92 4.29 -5.53
CA HIS A 185 -2.84 5.29 -6.05
C HIS A 185 -2.17 6.66 -6.29
N PHE A 186 -1.35 7.14 -5.35
CA PHE A 186 -0.72 8.46 -5.42
C PHE A 186 0.40 8.55 -6.44
N THR A 187 1.03 7.44 -6.78
CA THR A 187 2.19 7.40 -7.69
C THR A 187 1.89 6.77 -9.05
N GLY A 188 0.64 6.35 -9.30
CA GLY A 188 0.27 5.70 -10.56
C GLY A 188 0.98 4.36 -10.77
N THR A 189 1.22 3.62 -9.70
CA THR A 189 1.76 2.26 -9.72
C THR A 189 0.68 1.24 -9.34
N ALA A 190 0.98 -0.04 -9.45
CA ALA A 190 0.11 -1.11 -8.99
C ALA A 190 0.60 -1.66 -7.64
N GLY A 191 -0.35 -2.00 -6.76
CA GLY A 191 -0.04 -2.60 -5.46
C GLY A 191 -1.15 -3.53 -5.00
N LEU A 192 -0.79 -4.61 -4.33
CA LEU A 192 -1.75 -5.58 -3.80
C LEU A 192 -1.50 -5.80 -2.31
N LYS A 193 -2.53 -5.56 -1.51
CA LYS A 193 -2.64 -6.12 -0.16
C LYS A 193 -3.33 -7.48 -0.29
N PRO A 194 -2.61 -8.60 -0.15
CA PRO A 194 -3.22 -9.93 -0.21
C PRO A 194 -4.23 -10.16 0.93
N THR A 195 -4.96 -11.27 0.90
CA THR A 195 -5.68 -11.79 2.05
C THR A 195 -4.72 -11.87 3.25
N LEU A 196 -5.21 -11.55 4.44
CA LEU A 196 -4.38 -11.64 5.64
C LEU A 196 -3.79 -13.05 5.77
N ASP A 197 -2.48 -13.09 6.06
CA ASP A 197 -1.67 -14.32 6.14
C ASP A 197 -1.49 -15.09 4.80
N ARG A 198 -1.83 -14.49 3.63
CA ARG A 198 -1.45 -15.07 2.33
C ARG A 198 0.06 -15.10 2.13
N TRP A 199 0.75 -14.04 2.52
CA TRP A 199 2.19 -13.94 2.57
C TRP A 199 2.66 -13.79 4.01
N ILE A 200 3.87 -14.28 4.28
CA ILE A 200 4.49 -14.29 5.59
C ILE A 200 4.74 -12.86 6.11
N ASN A 201 4.30 -12.61 7.36
CA ASN A 201 4.49 -11.34 8.05
C ASN A 201 5.62 -11.36 9.09
N ALA A 202 6.22 -12.52 9.35
CA ALA A 202 7.31 -12.66 10.32
C ALA A 202 8.52 -11.80 9.94
N GLY A 203 9.03 -10.99 10.86
CA GLY A 203 10.11 -10.02 10.62
C GLY A 203 9.63 -8.68 10.00
N SER A 204 8.31 -8.46 9.90
CA SER A 204 7.76 -7.13 9.65
C SER A 204 7.66 -6.37 10.96
N VAL A 205 8.45 -5.31 11.11
CA VAL A 205 8.48 -4.48 12.33
C VAL A 205 7.42 -3.38 12.23
N GLY A 206 6.76 -3.09 13.34
CA GLY A 206 5.74 -2.04 13.43
C GLY A 206 5.66 -1.44 14.82
N ALA A 207 4.91 -0.34 14.96
CA ALA A 207 4.77 0.38 16.22
C ALA A 207 3.79 -0.28 17.20
N LEU A 208 2.87 -1.10 16.72
CA LEU A 208 1.75 -1.66 17.49
C LEU A 208 1.91 -3.18 17.66
N MET A 209 3.09 -3.60 18.13
CA MET A 209 3.42 -5.01 18.32
C MET A 209 2.49 -5.66 19.36
N GLY A 210 1.97 -6.85 19.02
CA GLY A 210 1.04 -7.59 19.89
C GLY A 210 -0.43 -7.20 19.76
N GLN A 211 -0.75 -6.16 18.98
CA GLN A 211 -2.13 -5.81 18.62
C GLN A 211 -2.64 -6.78 17.53
N GLU A 212 -3.75 -7.48 17.79
CA GLU A 212 -4.32 -8.52 16.91
C GLU A 212 -5.73 -8.18 16.39
N ALA A 213 -6.32 -7.05 16.79
CA ALA A 213 -7.66 -6.65 16.35
C ALA A 213 -7.69 -6.35 14.83
N VAL A 214 -6.66 -5.66 14.33
CA VAL A 214 -6.41 -5.42 12.89
C VAL A 214 -4.93 -5.62 12.63
N ARG A 215 -4.60 -6.62 11.82
CA ARG A 215 -3.19 -6.94 11.51
C ARG A 215 -2.76 -6.38 10.15
N GLY A 216 -1.49 -6.00 10.05
CA GLY A 216 -0.85 -5.63 8.80
C GLY A 216 -0.56 -6.85 7.92
N GLN A 217 -0.48 -6.63 6.61
CA GLN A 217 -0.15 -7.66 5.64
C GLN A 217 1.00 -7.18 4.73
N VAL A 218 2.01 -8.02 4.56
CA VAL A 218 3.06 -7.88 3.55
C VAL A 218 2.47 -8.13 2.16
N GLY A 219 2.82 -7.31 1.19
CA GLY A 219 2.33 -7.50 -0.18
C GLY A 219 3.22 -6.86 -1.24
N PRO A 220 3.02 -7.26 -2.52
CA PRO A 220 3.80 -6.80 -3.64
C PRO A 220 3.39 -5.41 -4.13
N MET A 221 4.37 -4.71 -4.69
CA MET A 221 4.19 -3.49 -5.46
C MET A 221 4.98 -3.61 -6.77
N ALA A 222 4.40 -3.09 -7.85
CA ALA A 222 5.00 -3.15 -9.18
C ALA A 222 4.48 -1.99 -10.04
N ARG A 223 4.97 -1.88 -11.28
CA ARG A 223 4.49 -0.85 -12.20
C ARG A 223 3.11 -1.19 -12.77
N THR A 224 2.86 -2.48 -13.03
CA THR A 224 1.66 -2.97 -13.71
C THR A 224 0.97 -4.08 -12.95
N ALA A 225 -0.32 -4.33 -13.25
CA ALA A 225 -1.06 -5.47 -12.70
C ALA A 225 -0.47 -6.81 -13.16
N LYS A 226 0.05 -6.87 -14.39
CA LYS A 226 0.74 -8.06 -14.92
C LYS A 226 2.02 -8.37 -14.15
N ASP A 227 2.80 -7.35 -13.79
CA ASP A 227 4.00 -7.52 -12.97
C ASP A 227 3.65 -7.99 -11.55
N LEU A 228 2.54 -7.51 -10.97
CA LEU A 228 2.04 -8.03 -9.69
C LEU A 228 1.64 -9.51 -9.78
N ALA A 229 0.92 -9.89 -10.84
CA ALA A 229 0.51 -11.27 -11.06
C ALA A 229 1.72 -12.20 -11.20
N PHE A 230 2.72 -11.79 -11.98
CA PHE A 230 4.00 -12.47 -12.09
C PHE A 230 4.69 -12.62 -10.73
N PHE A 231 4.81 -11.51 -9.97
CA PHE A 231 5.49 -11.51 -8.69
C PHE A 231 4.79 -12.40 -7.65
N MET A 232 3.45 -12.34 -7.57
CA MET A 232 2.67 -13.20 -6.69
C MET A 232 2.83 -14.69 -7.03
N GLY A 233 2.81 -15.04 -8.31
CA GLY A 233 2.95 -16.41 -8.78
C GLY A 233 4.36 -16.97 -8.68
N ALA A 234 5.38 -16.13 -8.56
CA ALA A 234 6.78 -16.54 -8.53
C ALA A 234 7.26 -16.98 -7.13
N LEU A 235 6.48 -16.74 -6.07
CA LEU A 235 6.86 -17.07 -4.68
C LEU A 235 6.10 -18.30 -4.16
N ASP A 236 6.85 -19.22 -3.53
CA ASP A 236 6.30 -20.47 -3.01
C ASP A 236 5.62 -20.27 -1.64
N THR A 237 4.29 -20.35 -1.62
CA THR A 237 3.48 -20.25 -0.39
C THR A 237 3.69 -21.44 0.56
N ARG A 238 4.08 -22.63 0.06
CA ARG A 238 4.42 -23.78 0.92
C ARG A 238 5.68 -23.48 1.72
N ARG A 239 6.67 -22.81 1.09
CA ARG A 239 7.88 -22.37 1.79
C ARG A 239 7.54 -21.33 2.86
N MET A 240 6.66 -20.38 2.56
CA MET A 240 6.19 -19.40 3.56
C MET A 240 5.49 -20.09 4.73
N SER A 241 4.62 -21.08 4.46
CA SER A 241 3.93 -21.88 5.48
C SER A 241 4.90 -22.66 6.38
N ALA A 242 6.01 -23.15 5.83
CA ALA A 242 7.05 -23.81 6.61
C ALA A 242 7.82 -22.86 7.54
N LEU A 243 7.83 -21.57 7.25
CA LEU A 243 8.50 -20.53 8.05
C LEU A 243 7.55 -19.87 9.07
N ASP A 244 6.24 -19.80 8.76
CA ASP A 244 5.23 -19.20 9.64
C ASP A 244 3.93 -20.04 9.58
N PRO A 245 3.51 -20.67 10.69
CA PRO A 245 2.30 -21.50 10.73
C PRO A 245 0.99 -20.73 10.51
N ARG A 246 1.03 -19.38 10.51
CA ARG A 246 -0.14 -18.55 10.14
C ARG A 246 -0.42 -18.58 8.64
N VAL A 247 0.59 -18.82 7.82
CA VAL A 247 0.45 -18.87 6.36
C VAL A 247 -0.11 -20.23 5.94
N PRO A 248 -1.32 -20.34 5.39
CA PRO A 248 -1.81 -21.60 4.90
C PRO A 248 -1.08 -22.02 3.62
N PRO A 249 -0.80 -23.32 3.42
CA PRO A 249 -0.11 -23.82 2.24
C PRO A 249 -1.04 -23.88 1.01
N LEU A 250 -1.76 -22.79 0.76
CA LEU A 250 -2.71 -22.67 -0.34
C LEU A 250 -2.00 -22.08 -1.55
N PRO A 251 -2.00 -22.74 -2.73
CA PRO A 251 -1.52 -22.13 -3.95
C PRO A 251 -2.39 -20.92 -4.32
N MET A 252 -1.83 -19.97 -5.06
CA MET A 252 -2.60 -18.91 -5.68
C MET A 252 -3.21 -19.43 -6.98
N ASP A 253 -4.48 -19.10 -7.23
CA ASP A 253 -5.08 -19.35 -8.53
C ASP A 253 -4.36 -18.51 -9.60
N ASP A 254 -4.10 -19.13 -10.75
CA ASP A 254 -3.48 -18.45 -11.89
C ASP A 254 -4.45 -17.40 -12.45
N PRO A 255 -4.11 -16.10 -12.39
CA PRO A 255 -4.96 -15.04 -12.92
C PRO A 255 -5.31 -15.20 -14.40
N ALA A 256 -4.44 -15.82 -15.19
CA ALA A 256 -4.66 -16.08 -16.62
C ALA A 256 -5.76 -17.13 -16.89
N ARG A 257 -6.11 -17.94 -15.89
CA ARG A 257 -7.18 -18.95 -15.99
C ARG A 257 -8.54 -18.44 -15.49
N VAL A 258 -8.60 -17.25 -14.94
CA VAL A 258 -9.84 -16.65 -14.47
C VAL A 258 -10.67 -16.19 -15.65
N ASP A 259 -11.86 -16.75 -15.82
CA ASP A 259 -12.84 -16.32 -16.81
C ASP A 259 -13.56 -15.04 -16.33
N VAL A 260 -12.96 -13.90 -16.63
CA VAL A 260 -13.47 -12.57 -16.21
C VAL A 260 -14.90 -12.34 -16.70
N SER A 261 -15.32 -12.96 -17.82
CA SER A 261 -16.66 -12.79 -18.40
C SER A 261 -17.79 -13.34 -17.50
N LYS A 262 -17.45 -14.20 -16.55
CA LYS A 262 -18.43 -14.76 -15.58
C LYS A 262 -18.54 -13.97 -14.30
N LEU A 263 -17.64 -13.01 -14.05
CA LEU A 263 -17.59 -12.30 -12.78
C LEU A 263 -18.70 -11.25 -12.67
N ARG A 264 -19.25 -11.14 -11.47
CA ARG A 264 -20.25 -10.14 -11.08
C ARG A 264 -19.55 -9.06 -10.25
N VAL A 265 -19.49 -7.85 -10.80
CA VAL A 265 -18.74 -6.73 -10.24
C VAL A 265 -19.69 -5.77 -9.53
N GLY A 266 -19.58 -5.71 -8.20
CA GLY A 266 -20.20 -4.66 -7.40
C GLY A 266 -19.32 -3.40 -7.40
N PHE A 267 -19.91 -2.21 -7.23
CA PHE A 267 -19.13 -0.99 -7.08
C PHE A 267 -19.71 -0.03 -6.04
N ALA A 268 -18.81 0.72 -5.37
CA ALA A 268 -19.16 1.85 -4.53
C ALA A 268 -18.20 3.00 -4.81
N VAL A 269 -18.74 4.20 -5.02
CA VAL A 269 -17.92 5.42 -5.23
C VAL A 269 -17.68 6.14 -3.91
N ASP A 270 -18.65 6.12 -2.99
CA ASP A 270 -18.61 6.79 -1.69
C ASP A 270 -18.89 5.78 -0.57
N ASP A 271 -18.05 5.76 0.44
CA ASP A 271 -18.16 4.89 1.62
C ASP A 271 -18.96 5.52 2.77
N GLY A 272 -19.42 6.76 2.61
CA GLY A 272 -20.23 7.51 3.58
C GLY A 272 -19.42 8.27 4.63
N LEU A 273 -18.10 8.34 4.52
CA LEU A 273 -17.24 9.12 5.43
C LEU A 273 -16.74 10.41 4.79
N ILE A 274 -15.97 10.32 3.72
CA ILE A 274 -15.47 11.49 3.00
C ILE A 274 -15.82 11.31 1.53
N PRO A 275 -16.68 12.17 0.95
CA PRO A 275 -17.00 12.11 -0.47
C PRO A 275 -15.74 12.22 -1.32
N PRO A 276 -15.53 11.34 -2.30
CA PRO A 276 -14.32 11.35 -3.12
C PRO A 276 -14.23 12.60 -4.00
N SER A 277 -13.01 12.94 -4.42
CA SER A 277 -12.76 13.94 -5.45
C SER A 277 -13.44 13.56 -6.77
N ASN A 278 -13.80 14.55 -7.60
CA ASN A 278 -14.41 14.31 -8.91
C ASN A 278 -13.55 13.40 -9.79
N ALA A 279 -12.23 13.60 -9.79
CA ALA A 279 -11.29 12.77 -10.52
C ALA A 279 -11.26 11.32 -10.00
N VAL A 280 -11.33 11.11 -8.67
CA VAL A 280 -11.36 9.79 -8.05
C VAL A 280 -12.69 9.08 -8.37
N ALA A 281 -13.82 9.79 -8.29
CA ALA A 281 -15.12 9.25 -8.68
C ALA A 281 -15.15 8.85 -10.17
N ARG A 282 -14.60 9.71 -11.06
CA ARG A 282 -14.44 9.38 -12.48
C ARG A 282 -13.50 8.19 -12.69
N GLY A 283 -12.44 8.05 -11.90
CA GLY A 283 -11.53 6.90 -11.98
C GLY A 283 -12.28 5.57 -11.80
N VAL A 284 -13.22 5.49 -10.83
CA VAL A 284 -14.08 4.31 -10.66
C VAL A 284 -14.99 4.14 -11.87
N ALA A 285 -15.66 5.20 -12.34
CA ALA A 285 -16.53 5.13 -13.52
C ALA A 285 -15.74 4.68 -14.78
N HIS A 286 -14.52 5.15 -14.95
CA HIS A 286 -13.64 4.78 -16.06
C HIS A 286 -13.26 3.30 -16.03
N ALA A 287 -12.92 2.76 -14.85
CA ALA A 287 -12.66 1.33 -14.68
C ALA A 287 -13.92 0.47 -14.94
N LEU A 288 -15.09 0.93 -14.54
CA LEU A 288 -16.36 0.24 -14.83
C LEU A 288 -16.64 0.21 -16.34
N GLU A 289 -16.36 1.31 -17.05
CA GLU A 289 -16.50 1.36 -18.52
C GLU A 289 -15.50 0.40 -19.19
N ALA A 290 -14.26 0.36 -18.72
CA ALA A 290 -13.24 -0.59 -19.21
C ALA A 290 -13.67 -2.06 -19.06
N LEU A 291 -14.51 -2.38 -18.08
CA LEU A 291 -15.05 -3.73 -17.87
C LEU A 291 -16.38 -3.99 -18.58
N ARG A 292 -17.01 -2.97 -19.18
CA ARG A 292 -18.30 -3.12 -19.87
C ARG A 292 -18.20 -4.14 -21.00
N GLY A 293 -19.12 -5.11 -21.00
CA GLY A 293 -19.12 -6.22 -21.97
C GLY A 293 -18.01 -7.26 -21.76
N ARG A 294 -17.15 -7.09 -20.75
CA ARG A 294 -16.08 -8.04 -20.41
C ARG A 294 -16.41 -8.88 -19.17
N VAL A 295 -17.41 -8.47 -18.38
CA VAL A 295 -17.87 -9.15 -17.16
C VAL A 295 -19.35 -9.49 -17.25
N ALA A 296 -19.84 -10.42 -16.42
CA ALA A 296 -21.23 -10.88 -16.45
C ALA A 296 -22.22 -9.77 -16.04
N ALA A 297 -21.86 -8.97 -15.05
CA ALA A 297 -22.70 -7.87 -14.57
C ALA A 297 -21.88 -6.81 -13.83
N VAL A 298 -22.36 -5.55 -13.90
CA VAL A 298 -21.86 -4.42 -13.10
C VAL A 298 -23.05 -3.77 -12.41
N PHE A 299 -23.01 -3.60 -11.09
CA PHE A 299 -24.11 -3.02 -10.32
C PHE A 299 -23.63 -2.34 -9.03
N PRO A 300 -24.39 -1.33 -8.51
CA PRO A 300 -24.05 -0.72 -7.23
C PRO A 300 -24.07 -1.74 -6.09
N PHE A 301 -23.02 -1.73 -5.26
CA PHE A 301 -22.93 -2.57 -4.07
C PHE A 301 -22.37 -1.75 -2.91
N ARG A 302 -23.11 -1.68 -1.82
CA ARG A 302 -22.70 -0.96 -0.62
C ARG A 302 -22.33 -1.95 0.48
N ALA A 303 -21.06 -1.94 0.87
CA ALA A 303 -20.60 -2.76 2.00
C ALA A 303 -21.26 -2.27 3.31
N PRO A 304 -21.75 -3.19 4.16
CA PRO A 304 -22.45 -2.83 5.40
C PRO A 304 -21.48 -2.31 6.46
N GLY A 305 -21.93 -1.35 7.28
CA GLY A 305 -21.27 -0.92 8.51
C GLY A 305 -19.92 -0.21 8.35
N VAL A 306 -19.57 0.31 7.16
CA VAL A 306 -18.28 0.94 6.91
C VAL A 306 -17.95 2.05 7.91
N PRO A 307 -18.77 3.08 8.15
CA PRO A 307 -18.42 4.16 9.07
C PRO A 307 -18.14 3.67 10.49
N ASP A 308 -18.96 2.75 11.01
CA ASP A 308 -18.79 2.22 12.37
C ASP A 308 -17.50 1.40 12.51
N ALA A 309 -17.20 0.57 11.50
CA ALA A 309 -15.98 -0.22 11.47
C ALA A 309 -14.72 0.65 11.43
N ILE A 310 -14.74 1.77 10.69
CA ILE A 310 -13.60 2.70 10.63
C ILE A 310 -13.35 3.35 11.99
N TYR A 311 -14.39 3.79 12.70
CA TYR A 311 -14.22 4.32 14.05
C TYR A 311 -13.76 3.25 15.04
N ALA A 312 -14.25 2.01 14.93
CA ALA A 312 -13.78 0.88 15.73
C ALA A 312 -12.30 0.54 15.46
N TYR A 313 -11.84 0.68 14.21
CA TYR A 313 -10.42 0.56 13.85
C TYR A 313 -9.56 1.56 14.62
N PHE A 314 -9.87 2.86 14.59
CA PHE A 314 -9.12 3.88 15.33
C PHE A 314 -9.17 3.66 16.85
N ALA A 315 -10.32 3.22 17.37
CA ALA A 315 -10.47 2.86 18.78
C ALA A 315 -9.55 1.69 19.17
N ALA A 316 -9.48 0.64 18.34
CA ALA A 316 -8.64 -0.53 18.59
C ALA A 316 -7.14 -0.23 18.48
N LEU A 317 -6.71 0.52 17.46
CA LEU A 317 -5.29 0.86 17.28
C LEU A 317 -4.76 1.87 18.32
N SER A 318 -5.63 2.61 18.98
CA SER A 318 -5.26 3.54 20.06
C SER A 318 -5.52 3.00 21.46
N ALA A 319 -5.88 1.72 21.59
CA ALA A 319 -6.39 1.14 22.83
C ALA A 319 -5.36 1.14 23.99
N ASP A 320 -4.07 1.15 23.70
CA ASP A 320 -3.00 1.30 24.68
C ASP A 320 -2.78 2.75 25.15
N GLY A 321 -3.48 3.74 24.55
CA GLY A 321 -3.27 5.16 24.82
C GLY A 321 -1.95 5.70 24.27
N GLY A 322 -1.37 5.05 23.25
CA GLY A 322 -0.11 5.44 22.62
C GLY A 322 1.15 5.04 23.40
N GLU A 323 1.03 4.11 24.35
CA GLU A 323 2.13 3.69 25.22
C GLU A 323 3.25 2.99 24.40
N ALA A 324 2.90 2.08 23.48
CA ALA A 324 3.85 1.40 22.64
C ALA A 324 4.63 2.38 21.73
N ALA A 325 3.92 3.33 21.11
CA ALA A 325 4.56 4.34 20.27
C ALA A 325 5.50 5.25 21.10
N ARG A 326 5.10 5.62 22.33
CA ARG A 326 5.92 6.43 23.25
C ARG A 326 7.22 5.74 23.60
N ALA A 327 7.18 4.47 23.92
CA ALA A 327 8.37 3.70 24.29
C ALA A 327 9.39 3.63 23.13
N ILE A 328 8.91 3.51 21.89
CA ILE A 328 9.79 3.48 20.71
C ILE A 328 10.39 4.87 20.42
N LEU A 329 9.63 5.95 20.65
CA LEU A 329 10.02 7.33 20.33
C LEU A 329 10.89 7.97 21.39
N GLU A 330 11.11 7.33 22.52
CA GLU A 330 11.89 7.91 23.63
C GLU A 330 13.28 8.34 23.14
N GLY A 331 13.66 9.59 23.44
CA GLY A 331 14.94 10.17 23.03
C GLY A 331 15.08 10.47 21.54
N SER A 332 13.98 10.44 20.77
CA SER A 332 14.01 10.71 19.31
C SER A 332 13.09 11.86 18.93
N ASP A 333 13.42 12.54 17.84
CA ASP A 333 12.55 13.54 17.23
C ASP A 333 11.26 12.91 16.70
N ILE A 334 10.15 13.62 16.83
CA ILE A 334 8.82 13.15 16.45
C ILE A 334 8.29 14.00 15.28
N ASP A 335 7.89 13.32 14.20
CA ASP A 335 7.23 13.96 13.07
C ASP A 335 5.94 14.68 13.52
N PRO A 336 5.67 15.91 13.05
CA PRO A 336 4.48 16.66 13.43
C PRO A 336 3.15 15.93 13.19
N ALA A 337 3.05 15.12 12.13
CA ALA A 337 1.86 14.31 11.85
C ALA A 337 1.66 13.24 12.94
N LEU A 338 2.72 12.55 13.29
CA LEU A 338 2.68 11.54 14.35
C LEU A 338 2.43 12.14 15.73
N LYS A 339 3.05 13.30 16.00
CA LYS A 339 2.86 14.01 17.28
C LYS A 339 1.39 14.35 17.53
N SER A 340 0.65 14.75 16.51
CA SER A 340 -0.79 15.03 16.60
C SER A 340 -1.60 13.79 16.97
N LEU A 341 -1.39 12.68 16.22
CA LEU A 341 -2.07 11.40 16.46
C LEU A 341 -1.78 10.85 17.86
N TYR A 342 -0.53 10.86 18.25
CA TYR A 342 -0.05 10.40 19.53
C TYR A 342 -0.60 11.24 20.70
N THR A 343 -0.59 12.58 20.58
CA THR A 343 -1.14 13.47 21.59
C THR A 343 -2.64 13.17 21.80
N MET A 344 -3.39 13.02 20.71
CA MET A 344 -4.82 12.67 20.79
C MET A 344 -5.06 11.34 21.52
N ALA A 345 -4.27 10.31 21.21
CA ALA A 345 -4.40 8.98 21.84
C ALA A 345 -4.08 8.99 23.33
N SER A 346 -3.16 9.87 23.77
CA SER A 346 -2.68 9.94 25.16
C SER A 346 -3.46 10.90 26.07
N LEU A 347 -4.39 11.72 25.51
CA LEU A 347 -5.19 12.63 26.31
C LEU A 347 -6.08 11.89 27.33
N PRO A 348 -6.22 12.40 28.57
CA PRO A 348 -7.20 11.91 29.53
C PRO A 348 -8.62 11.92 28.94
N GLU A 349 -9.44 10.94 29.30
CA GLU A 349 -10.79 10.79 28.76
C GLU A 349 -11.67 12.04 28.96
N ALA A 350 -11.57 12.69 30.12
CA ALA A 350 -12.32 13.92 30.41
C ALA A 350 -11.97 15.06 29.45
N VAL A 351 -10.67 15.21 29.11
CA VAL A 351 -10.18 16.22 28.16
C VAL A 351 -10.69 15.90 26.75
N ARG A 352 -10.61 14.64 26.33
CA ARG A 352 -11.13 14.20 25.02
C ARG A 352 -12.64 14.44 24.90
N LYS A 353 -13.42 14.09 25.93
CA LYS A 353 -14.88 14.36 25.97
C LYS A 353 -15.20 15.85 25.86
N THR A 354 -14.41 16.70 26.50
CA THR A 354 -14.59 18.16 26.39
C THR A 354 -14.26 18.67 24.98
N ALA A 355 -13.14 18.24 24.40
CA ALA A 355 -12.75 18.57 23.03
C ALA A 355 -13.81 18.08 22.02
N ALA A 356 -14.31 16.86 22.19
CA ALA A 356 -15.35 16.29 21.33
C ALA A 356 -16.67 17.11 21.41
N ARG A 357 -17.08 17.56 22.60
CA ARG A 357 -18.26 18.45 22.75
C ARG A 357 -18.06 19.76 21.99
N GLY A 358 -16.87 20.38 22.11
CA GLY A 358 -16.53 21.59 21.35
C GLY A 358 -16.65 21.40 19.85
N LEU A 359 -16.11 20.29 19.31
CA LEU A 359 -16.24 19.92 17.90
C LEU A 359 -17.71 19.73 17.49
N GLY A 360 -18.54 19.14 18.35
CA GLY A 360 -19.98 18.99 18.10
C GLY A 360 -20.73 20.32 18.00
N ILE A 361 -20.37 21.31 18.81
CA ILE A 361 -20.99 22.66 18.78
C ILE A 361 -20.69 23.38 17.46
N VAL A 362 -19.47 23.20 16.91
CA VAL A 362 -19.08 23.83 15.64
C VAL A 362 -19.41 22.98 14.40
N GLY A 363 -20.20 21.90 14.56
CA GLY A 363 -20.70 21.08 13.45
C GLY A 363 -19.72 20.03 12.90
N GLU A 364 -18.57 19.81 13.55
CA GLU A 364 -17.52 18.87 13.11
C GLU A 364 -17.81 17.42 13.58
N ALA A 365 -18.94 16.84 13.13
CA ALA A 365 -19.45 15.56 13.63
C ALA A 365 -18.48 14.39 13.43
N ARG A 366 -17.78 14.32 12.30
CA ARG A 366 -16.81 13.25 11.96
C ARG A 366 -15.57 13.31 12.86
N LEU A 367 -15.01 14.51 13.05
CA LEU A 367 -13.86 14.73 13.94
C LEU A 367 -14.25 14.51 15.40
N ARG A 368 -15.44 14.97 15.81
CA ARG A 368 -15.98 14.70 17.15
C ARG A 368 -15.95 13.21 17.43
N ARG A 369 -16.53 12.39 16.55
CA ARG A 369 -16.59 10.95 16.74
C ARG A 369 -15.21 10.31 16.79
N LEU A 370 -14.27 10.75 15.93
CA LEU A 370 -12.88 10.27 15.93
C LEU A 370 -12.22 10.52 17.29
N VAL A 371 -12.34 11.72 17.84
CA VAL A 371 -11.79 12.10 19.15
C VAL A 371 -12.46 11.29 20.29
N GLU A 372 -13.77 11.06 20.24
CA GLU A 372 -14.51 10.27 21.22
C GLU A 372 -14.00 8.82 21.29
N VAL A 373 -13.77 8.18 20.14
CA VAL A 373 -13.39 6.77 20.11
C VAL A 373 -11.90 6.52 20.35
N THR A 374 -11.02 7.48 20.06
CA THR A 374 -9.56 7.35 20.21
C THR A 374 -9.16 7.30 21.68
N GLY A 375 -8.02 6.63 21.99
CA GLY A 375 -7.38 6.60 23.31
C GLY A 375 -7.61 5.33 24.11
N LYS A 376 -7.04 5.29 25.33
CA LYS A 376 -6.94 4.08 26.17
C LYS A 376 -8.28 3.38 26.39
N LYS A 377 -8.26 2.05 26.29
CA LYS A 377 -9.39 1.16 26.50
C LYS A 377 -9.08 0.14 27.59
N THR A 378 -10.11 -0.30 28.28
CA THR A 378 -10.02 -1.49 29.11
C THR A 378 -9.94 -2.75 28.25
N VAL A 379 -9.44 -3.85 28.82
CA VAL A 379 -9.41 -5.15 28.15
C VAL A 379 -10.80 -5.57 27.67
N ALA A 380 -11.83 -5.35 28.50
CA ALA A 380 -13.22 -5.68 28.14
C ALA A 380 -13.74 -4.84 26.95
N GLU A 381 -13.36 -3.58 26.86
CA GLU A 381 -13.69 -2.73 25.71
C GLU A 381 -12.95 -3.17 24.44
N LEU A 382 -11.66 -3.51 24.55
CA LEU A 382 -10.90 -4.04 23.41
C LEU A 382 -11.47 -5.35 22.89
N TRP A 383 -11.89 -6.26 23.78
CA TRP A 383 -12.56 -7.51 23.36
C TRP A 383 -13.86 -7.23 22.64
N ARG A 384 -14.69 -6.29 23.11
CA ARG A 384 -15.92 -5.87 22.41
C ARG A 384 -15.62 -5.29 21.03
N LEU A 385 -14.64 -4.39 20.93
CA LEU A 385 -14.21 -3.82 19.63
C LEU A 385 -13.75 -4.91 18.67
N THR A 386 -12.93 -5.86 19.13
CA THR A 386 -12.46 -6.98 18.32
C THR A 386 -13.63 -7.85 17.85
N HIS A 387 -14.63 -8.07 18.71
CA HIS A 387 -15.84 -8.81 18.36
C HIS A 387 -16.65 -8.08 17.28
N GLU A 388 -16.86 -6.76 17.40
CA GLU A 388 -17.60 -5.96 16.41
C GLU A 388 -16.87 -5.93 15.05
N LEU A 389 -15.54 -5.84 15.03
CA LEU A 389 -14.77 -5.95 13.78
C LEU A 389 -14.93 -7.34 13.10
N ARG A 390 -15.03 -8.41 13.91
CA ARG A 390 -15.34 -9.76 13.38
C ARG A 390 -16.74 -9.85 12.80
N LYS A 391 -17.75 -9.27 13.48
CA LYS A 391 -19.12 -9.20 12.98
C LYS A 391 -19.22 -8.45 11.66
N THR A 392 -18.49 -7.34 11.54
CA THR A 392 -18.42 -6.57 10.28
C THR A 392 -17.90 -7.45 9.12
N ARG A 393 -16.89 -8.27 9.39
CA ARG A 393 -16.36 -9.22 8.39
C ARG A 393 -17.40 -10.23 7.94
N ALA A 394 -18.11 -10.86 8.89
CA ALA A 394 -19.17 -11.83 8.59
C ALA A 394 -20.30 -11.17 7.79
N ALA A 395 -20.79 -10.01 8.24
CA ALA A 395 -21.86 -9.28 7.57
C ALA A 395 -21.50 -8.86 6.13
N LEU A 396 -20.22 -8.52 5.88
CA LEU A 396 -19.77 -8.24 4.52
C LEU A 396 -19.85 -9.47 3.62
N ILE A 397 -19.37 -10.62 4.08
CA ILE A 397 -19.44 -11.88 3.29
C ILE A 397 -20.88 -12.26 3.02
N GLU A 398 -21.75 -12.21 4.01
CA GLU A 398 -23.19 -12.45 3.85
C GLU A 398 -23.83 -11.50 2.82
N ALA A 399 -23.47 -10.21 2.85
CA ALA A 399 -23.96 -9.23 1.87
C ALA A 399 -23.44 -9.52 0.46
N MET A 400 -22.16 -9.91 0.33
CA MET A 400 -21.58 -10.31 -0.96
C MET A 400 -22.26 -11.59 -1.51
N ASP A 401 -22.59 -12.55 -0.65
CA ASP A 401 -23.29 -13.78 -1.04
C ASP A 401 -24.73 -13.47 -1.50
N ALA A 402 -25.46 -12.70 -0.71
CA ALA A 402 -26.84 -12.30 -1.04
C ALA A 402 -26.95 -11.54 -2.36
N ALA A 403 -25.95 -10.71 -2.71
CA ALA A 403 -25.90 -9.97 -3.97
C ALA A 403 -25.15 -10.73 -5.09
N ALA A 404 -24.61 -11.91 -4.80
CA ALA A 404 -23.74 -12.67 -5.69
C ALA A 404 -22.61 -11.82 -6.27
N VAL A 405 -21.88 -11.11 -5.41
CA VAL A 405 -20.72 -10.26 -5.77
C VAL A 405 -19.46 -11.11 -5.71
N ASP A 406 -18.68 -11.12 -6.80
CA ASP A 406 -17.36 -11.75 -6.84
C ASP A 406 -16.25 -10.75 -6.54
N VAL A 407 -16.38 -9.52 -7.06
CA VAL A 407 -15.39 -8.45 -6.98
C VAL A 407 -16.07 -7.11 -6.70
N ILE A 408 -15.42 -6.25 -5.93
CA ILE A 408 -15.90 -4.88 -5.64
C ILE A 408 -14.89 -3.87 -6.20
N LEU A 409 -15.37 -2.86 -6.95
CA LEU A 409 -14.60 -1.70 -7.35
C LEU A 409 -14.93 -0.49 -6.47
N CYS A 410 -13.90 0.18 -5.96
CA CYS A 410 -14.08 1.37 -5.12
C CYS A 410 -12.85 2.28 -5.17
N PRO A 411 -12.92 3.53 -4.66
CA PRO A 411 -11.75 4.37 -4.49
C PRO A 411 -10.73 3.74 -3.52
N PRO A 412 -9.42 3.85 -3.74
CA PRO A 412 -8.42 3.49 -2.72
C PRO A 412 -8.24 4.56 -1.64
N PHE A 413 -8.54 5.81 -1.96
CA PHE A 413 -8.47 6.98 -1.09
C PHE A 413 -9.46 8.05 -1.57
N ALA A 414 -9.86 8.98 -0.70
CA ALA A 414 -10.87 9.99 -1.07
C ALA A 414 -10.35 11.07 -2.04
N THR A 415 -9.04 11.28 -2.15
CA THR A 415 -8.43 12.31 -2.99
C THR A 415 -7.26 11.73 -3.80
N PRO A 416 -6.79 12.41 -4.85
CA PRO A 416 -5.46 12.20 -5.42
C PRO A 416 -4.36 12.45 -4.39
N ALA A 417 -3.08 12.42 -4.79
CA ALA A 417 -1.96 12.60 -3.89
C ALA A 417 -2.07 13.91 -3.09
N LEU A 418 -1.74 13.81 -1.80
CA LEU A 418 -1.80 14.92 -0.85
C LEU A 418 -0.58 15.84 -1.04
N PRO A 419 -0.73 17.17 -1.00
CA PRO A 419 0.37 18.06 -0.68
C PRO A 419 1.04 17.61 0.63
N HIS A 420 2.35 17.79 0.73
CA HIS A 420 3.09 17.40 1.92
C HIS A 420 2.53 18.03 3.19
N THR A 421 2.59 17.30 4.29
CA THR A 421 2.12 17.63 5.64
C THR A 421 0.60 17.56 5.88
N LEU A 422 -0.21 17.31 4.84
CA LEU A 422 -1.66 17.29 4.99
C LEU A 422 -2.24 15.95 5.48
N SER A 423 -1.47 14.87 5.53
CA SER A 423 -1.95 13.58 6.05
C SER A 423 -2.29 13.63 7.54
N ARG A 424 -1.73 14.59 8.28
CA ARG A 424 -1.85 14.74 9.73
C ARG A 424 -3.29 14.73 10.23
N ASP A 425 -4.14 15.51 9.59
CA ASP A 425 -5.52 15.72 10.01
C ASP A 425 -6.52 14.99 9.08
N PHE A 426 -6.04 14.07 8.24
CA PHE A 426 -6.81 13.50 7.13
C PHE A 426 -6.90 11.96 7.14
N ALA A 427 -6.75 11.35 8.32
CA ALA A 427 -6.74 9.88 8.46
C ALA A 427 -8.03 9.20 7.98
N LEU A 428 -9.19 9.86 8.09
CA LEU A 428 -10.48 9.34 7.62
C LEU A 428 -10.58 9.21 6.09
N ALA A 429 -9.74 9.90 5.33
CA ALA A 429 -9.75 9.80 3.86
C ALA A 429 -9.26 8.44 3.33
N ALA A 430 -8.61 7.65 4.18
CA ALA A 430 -8.20 6.28 3.89
C ALA A 430 -9.26 5.22 4.23
N SER A 431 -10.47 5.63 4.63
CA SER A 431 -11.55 4.73 5.07
C SER A 431 -11.81 3.60 4.09
N SER A 432 -11.87 3.90 2.80
CA SER A 432 -12.07 2.93 1.72
C SER A 432 -10.91 1.94 1.55
N SER A 433 -9.71 2.23 2.03
CA SER A 433 -8.62 1.26 2.15
C SER A 433 -8.64 0.53 3.50
N ILE A 434 -8.84 1.26 4.61
CA ILE A 434 -8.85 0.70 5.98
C ILE A 434 -9.89 -0.42 6.12
N PHE A 435 -11.06 -0.27 5.51
CA PHE A 435 -12.15 -1.25 5.60
C PHE A 435 -11.71 -2.66 5.13
N TRP A 436 -10.86 -2.74 4.11
CA TRP A 436 -10.36 -4.02 3.60
C TRP A 436 -9.22 -4.62 4.44
N ASN A 437 -8.62 -3.86 5.35
CA ASN A 437 -7.77 -4.41 6.41
C ASN A 437 -8.64 -5.01 7.53
N ILE A 438 -9.68 -4.31 7.94
CA ILE A 438 -10.64 -4.79 8.94
C ILE A 438 -11.27 -6.13 8.49
N THR A 439 -11.70 -6.19 7.25
CA THR A 439 -12.36 -7.38 6.68
C THR A 439 -11.38 -8.44 6.18
N GLN A 440 -10.07 -8.14 6.15
CA GLN A 440 -8.98 -9.05 5.78
C GLN A 440 -9.02 -9.53 4.32
N LEU A 441 -9.83 -8.91 3.46
CA LEU A 441 -9.97 -9.29 2.05
C LEU A 441 -8.77 -8.84 1.21
N PRO A 442 -8.45 -9.57 0.13
CA PRO A 442 -7.45 -9.12 -0.83
C PRO A 442 -7.95 -7.86 -1.54
N ALA A 443 -7.09 -6.85 -1.65
CA ALA A 443 -7.41 -5.58 -2.29
C ALA A 443 -6.19 -5.04 -3.05
N GLY A 444 -6.34 -4.86 -4.36
CA GLY A 444 -5.31 -4.32 -5.23
C GLY A 444 -5.68 -2.97 -5.81
N VAL A 445 -4.69 -2.17 -6.18
CA VAL A 445 -4.86 -0.89 -6.86
C VAL A 445 -4.17 -0.95 -8.21
N VAL A 446 -4.87 -0.48 -9.24
CA VAL A 446 -4.36 -0.30 -10.60
C VAL A 446 -4.58 1.14 -11.03
N PRO A 447 -3.59 1.81 -11.66
CA PRO A 447 -3.74 3.16 -12.17
C PRO A 447 -4.70 3.17 -13.38
N VAL A 448 -5.62 4.14 -13.43
CA VAL A 448 -6.65 4.19 -14.48
C VAL A 448 -6.70 5.51 -15.24
N THR A 449 -6.32 6.63 -14.62
CA THR A 449 -6.41 7.96 -15.23
C THR A 449 -5.56 8.98 -14.49
N ARG A 450 -5.57 10.24 -14.96
CA ARG A 450 -4.99 11.40 -14.28
C ARG A 450 -6.06 12.46 -14.04
N VAL A 451 -5.83 13.30 -13.02
CA VAL A 451 -6.71 14.44 -12.70
C VAL A 451 -6.72 15.44 -13.85
N ARG A 452 -7.90 15.79 -14.35
CA ARG A 452 -8.10 16.83 -15.38
C ARG A 452 -8.20 18.21 -14.72
N ALA A 453 -7.78 19.24 -15.40
CA ALA A 453 -7.87 20.61 -14.89
C ALA A 453 -9.32 21.03 -14.55
N SER A 454 -10.32 20.49 -15.26
CA SER A 454 -11.74 20.73 -14.98
C SER A 454 -12.28 20.01 -13.73
N GLU A 455 -11.51 19.17 -13.07
CA GLU A 455 -11.91 18.36 -11.91
C GLU A 455 -11.34 18.89 -10.59
N THR A 456 -10.59 19.97 -10.63
CA THR A 456 -9.91 20.56 -9.46
C THR A 456 -10.82 21.42 -8.58
N GLU A 457 -12.06 21.62 -8.99
CA GLU A 457 -13.07 22.34 -8.21
C GLU A 457 -14.11 21.36 -7.65
N ARG A 458 -14.58 21.67 -6.45
CA ARG A 458 -15.59 20.91 -5.72
C ARG A 458 -16.75 21.81 -5.32
N GLU A 459 -17.97 21.25 -5.26
CA GLU A 459 -19.14 21.89 -4.67
C GLU A 459 -18.89 22.28 -3.19
N ARG A 460 -19.76 23.14 -2.63
CA ARG A 460 -19.60 23.76 -1.30
C ARG A 460 -19.29 22.73 -0.21
N PRO A 461 -18.11 22.81 0.42
CA PRO A 461 -17.72 21.89 1.49
C PRO A 461 -18.56 22.11 2.75
N ARG A 462 -18.99 21.01 3.38
CA ARG A 462 -19.90 21.04 4.54
C ARG A 462 -19.18 21.24 5.88
N ASP A 463 -17.94 20.76 6.00
CA ASP A 463 -17.14 20.83 7.22
C ASP A 463 -15.65 21.02 6.92
N ARG A 464 -14.81 21.00 7.96
CA ARG A 464 -13.35 21.19 7.86
C ARG A 464 -12.67 20.13 6.98
N LEU A 465 -13.09 18.86 7.08
CA LEU A 465 -12.50 17.79 6.28
C LEU A 465 -12.80 17.97 4.79
N GLU A 466 -14.02 18.33 4.43
CA GLU A 466 -14.37 18.62 3.02
C GLU A 466 -13.70 19.90 2.49
N LYS A 467 -13.48 20.92 3.34
CA LYS A 467 -12.66 22.09 2.97
C LYS A 467 -11.20 21.69 2.66
N GLN A 468 -10.65 20.75 3.43
CA GLN A 468 -9.32 20.22 3.20
C GLN A 468 -9.27 19.42 1.89
N VAL A 469 -10.30 18.59 1.61
CA VAL A 469 -10.42 17.90 0.32
C VAL A 469 -10.47 18.89 -0.84
N ALA A 470 -11.26 19.95 -0.75
CA ALA A 470 -11.34 20.98 -1.79
C ALA A 470 -10.00 21.69 -2.03
N GLU A 471 -9.18 21.88 -0.99
CA GLU A 471 -7.84 22.44 -1.13
C GLU A 471 -6.90 21.48 -1.84
N ILE A 472 -6.96 20.19 -1.52
CA ILE A 472 -6.18 19.14 -2.20
C ILE A 472 -6.58 19.06 -3.67
N ASP A 473 -7.88 19.08 -3.98
CA ASP A 473 -8.40 19.00 -5.36
C ASP A 473 -7.82 20.14 -6.22
N ARG A 474 -7.78 21.38 -5.71
CA ARG A 474 -7.23 22.54 -6.44
C ARG A 474 -5.77 22.40 -6.85
N GLN A 475 -4.99 21.59 -6.14
CA GLN A 475 -3.55 21.40 -6.38
C GLN A 475 -3.25 20.09 -7.13
N SER A 476 -4.26 19.29 -7.49
CA SER A 476 -4.08 17.91 -7.93
C SER A 476 -4.01 17.70 -9.46
N ALA A 477 -4.13 18.75 -10.29
CA ALA A 477 -4.13 18.60 -11.74
C ALA A 477 -2.93 17.81 -12.27
N GLY A 478 -3.18 16.82 -13.14
CA GLY A 478 -2.16 15.97 -13.74
C GLY A 478 -1.70 14.78 -12.88
N LEU A 479 -2.07 14.73 -11.60
CA LEU A 479 -1.70 13.63 -10.70
C LEU A 479 -2.43 12.33 -11.07
N PRO A 480 -1.82 11.16 -10.82
CA PRO A 480 -2.43 9.86 -11.08
C PRO A 480 -3.68 9.61 -10.23
N VAL A 481 -4.56 8.80 -10.77
CA VAL A 481 -5.73 8.25 -10.08
C VAL A 481 -5.79 6.75 -10.35
N GLY A 482 -5.84 5.95 -9.29
CA GLY A 482 -6.05 4.51 -9.35
C GLY A 482 -7.44 4.12 -8.89
N VAL A 483 -7.87 2.90 -9.23
CA VAL A 483 -9.06 2.24 -8.70
C VAL A 483 -8.66 1.05 -7.85
N GLN A 484 -9.42 0.77 -6.81
CA GLN A 484 -9.23 -0.39 -5.95
C GLN A 484 -10.16 -1.53 -6.37
N VAL A 485 -9.59 -2.71 -6.54
CA VAL A 485 -10.26 -3.98 -6.86
C VAL A 485 -10.16 -4.88 -5.64
N VAL A 486 -11.31 -5.31 -5.11
CA VAL A 486 -11.38 -6.12 -3.89
C VAL A 486 -12.05 -7.45 -4.20
N GLY A 487 -11.41 -8.54 -3.83
CA GLY A 487 -11.92 -9.90 -4.04
C GLY A 487 -12.45 -10.54 -2.76
N ARG A 488 -13.00 -11.73 -2.90
CA ARG A 488 -13.34 -12.64 -1.80
C ARG A 488 -12.07 -13.13 -1.09
N PRO A 489 -12.17 -13.68 0.13
CA PRO A 489 -10.99 -14.26 0.80
C PRO A 489 -10.28 -15.26 -0.10
N TRP A 490 -8.95 -15.15 -0.18
CA TRP A 490 -8.06 -16.02 -0.95
C TRP A 490 -8.21 -15.94 -2.47
N ALA A 491 -8.99 -14.98 -3.00
CA ALA A 491 -9.23 -14.79 -4.43
C ALA A 491 -8.27 -13.76 -5.07
N GLU A 492 -6.99 -13.77 -4.70
CA GLU A 492 -5.98 -12.89 -5.30
C GLU A 492 -5.89 -13.05 -6.81
N GLY A 493 -6.02 -14.28 -7.33
CA GLY A 493 -6.04 -14.55 -8.76
C GLY A 493 -7.16 -13.82 -9.48
N VAL A 494 -8.36 -13.76 -8.87
CA VAL A 494 -9.51 -13.01 -9.40
C VAL A 494 -9.25 -11.50 -9.37
N VAL A 495 -8.71 -10.99 -8.25
CA VAL A 495 -8.35 -9.55 -8.13
C VAL A 495 -7.37 -9.15 -9.22
N LEU A 496 -6.29 -9.93 -9.39
CA LEU A 496 -5.26 -9.66 -10.40
C LEU A 496 -5.78 -9.78 -11.84
N ALA A 497 -6.66 -10.75 -12.10
CA ALA A 497 -7.29 -10.90 -13.41
C ALA A 497 -8.15 -9.67 -13.78
N VAL A 498 -8.96 -9.17 -12.84
CA VAL A 498 -9.76 -7.95 -13.05
C VAL A 498 -8.89 -6.71 -13.17
N MET A 499 -7.83 -6.56 -12.35
CA MET A 499 -6.87 -5.47 -12.48
C MET A 499 -6.20 -5.47 -13.85
N THR A 500 -5.78 -6.66 -14.33
CA THR A 500 -5.18 -6.82 -15.67
C THR A 500 -6.19 -6.50 -16.77
N ALA A 501 -7.44 -6.93 -16.64
CA ALA A 501 -8.49 -6.62 -17.62
C ALA A 501 -8.77 -5.12 -17.73
N ILE A 502 -8.73 -4.39 -16.62
CA ILE A 502 -8.84 -2.92 -16.59
C ILE A 502 -7.61 -2.30 -17.26
N GLU A 503 -6.41 -2.71 -16.88
CA GLU A 503 -5.14 -2.20 -17.43
C GLU A 503 -5.06 -2.40 -18.94
N ASP A 504 -5.38 -3.60 -19.45
CA ASP A 504 -5.37 -3.92 -20.86
C ASP A 504 -6.39 -3.10 -21.68
N ALA A 505 -7.55 -2.84 -21.09
CA ALA A 505 -8.59 -2.04 -21.74
C ALA A 505 -8.19 -0.57 -21.87
N LEU A 506 -7.40 -0.04 -20.92
CA LEU A 506 -6.99 1.35 -20.86
C LEU A 506 -5.61 1.61 -21.48
N THR A 507 -4.89 0.56 -21.89
CA THR A 507 -3.55 0.69 -22.48
C THR A 507 -3.60 1.55 -23.75
N GLY A 508 -2.80 2.62 -23.76
CA GLY A 508 -2.70 3.57 -24.88
C GLY A 508 -3.69 4.73 -24.81
N GLU A 509 -4.57 4.80 -23.80
CA GLU A 509 -5.41 5.98 -23.57
C GLU A 509 -4.57 7.17 -23.11
N TYR A 510 -4.94 8.38 -23.56
CA TYR A 510 -4.19 9.61 -23.30
C TYR A 510 -4.03 9.93 -21.81
N ASP A 511 -5.06 9.67 -21.00
CA ASP A 511 -5.06 9.96 -19.56
C ASP A 511 -4.52 8.81 -18.70
N GLN A 512 -4.12 7.67 -19.28
CA GLN A 512 -3.55 6.57 -18.51
C GLN A 512 -2.21 6.99 -17.89
N PRO A 513 -2.00 6.81 -16.58
CA PRO A 513 -0.71 7.04 -15.96
C PRO A 513 0.33 6.05 -16.49
N VAL A 514 1.30 6.54 -17.20
CA VAL A 514 2.55 5.82 -17.50
C VAL A 514 3.63 6.32 -16.56
N THR A 515 4.74 5.61 -16.44
CA THR A 515 5.87 6.03 -15.59
C THR A 515 6.19 7.50 -15.81
N PRO A 516 6.22 8.34 -14.76
CA PRO A 516 6.50 9.75 -14.90
C PRO A 516 7.91 9.95 -15.44
N TYR A 517 8.07 10.94 -16.31
CA TYR A 517 9.39 11.38 -16.72
C TYR A 517 10.03 12.16 -15.56
N VAL A 518 10.86 11.49 -14.78
CA VAL A 518 11.76 12.15 -13.84
C VAL A 518 13.01 12.46 -14.64
N ALA A 519 13.17 13.72 -15.07
CA ALA A 519 14.38 14.14 -15.77
C ALA A 519 15.62 13.81 -14.91
N VAL A 520 16.62 13.18 -15.52
CA VAL A 520 17.92 12.88 -14.88
C VAL A 520 18.70 14.18 -14.72
#